data_ae7c69252f33673bf859b75f70d74b17
#
_entry.id   ae7c69252f33673bf859b75f70d74b17
#
_cell.length_a   1.000
_cell.length_b   1.000
_cell.length_c   1.000
_cell.angle_alpha   90.00
_cell.angle_beta   90.00
_cell.angle_gamma   90.00
#
_symmetry.space_group_name_H-M   'P 1'
#
loop_
_entity.id
_entity.type
_entity.pdbx_description
1 polymer ?
#
loop_
_entity_poly.entity_id
_entity_poly.type
_entity_poly.pdbx_seq_one_letter_code
_entity_poly.pdbx_strand_id
1 'polypeptide(L)'
;VLFCPLFLVVATTGAWGAGGQQERPWRVLLVHSFGSSAPPFTTHSTAFESTLKRELGTAVDLDEVSLDMARYAQPDMEEAFAEFLGKRMSAWQPDLVVPIGSPAGRFVAKFRDKLFPQTPVIYTGMDRRTLPVDVFANNATFVGENFDLKGLVEDMLQLVPETNNVVVILGATP
;
A
#
# COMPACT_ATOMS: atom_id res chain seq x y z
N VAL A 1 30.49 -37.46 -63.65
CA VAL A 1 30.00 -36.09 -63.50
C VAL A 1 29.11 -36.07 -62.27
N LEU A 2 29.68 -35.62 -61.13
CA LEU A 2 28.96 -35.54 -59.84
C LEU A 2 28.42 -34.12 -59.67
N PHE A 3 27.10 -33.98 -59.65
CA PHE A 3 26.46 -32.72 -59.36
C PHE A 3 26.22 -32.63 -57.86
N CYS A 4 26.86 -31.69 -57.18
CA CYS A 4 26.65 -31.37 -55.77
C CYS A 4 25.70 -30.18 -55.69
N PRO A 5 24.49 -30.31 -55.05
CA PRO A 5 23.63 -29.15 -54.88
C PRO A 5 24.10 -28.35 -53.66
N LEU A 6 24.43 -27.12 -53.89
CA LEU A 6 24.76 -26.12 -52.88
C LEU A 6 23.44 -25.66 -52.17
N PHE A 7 23.22 -26.13 -50.97
CA PHE A 7 22.11 -25.62 -50.15
C PHE A 7 22.46 -24.25 -49.56
N LEU A 8 21.80 -23.23 -50.08
CA LEU A 8 21.90 -21.87 -49.55
C LEU A 8 20.94 -21.76 -48.34
N VAL A 9 21.52 -21.79 -47.12
CA VAL A 9 20.75 -21.52 -45.87
C VAL A 9 20.63 -20.02 -45.72
N VAL A 10 19.43 -19.50 -46.04
CA VAL A 10 19.06 -18.12 -45.73
C VAL A 10 18.70 -18.04 -44.24
N ALA A 11 19.63 -17.58 -43.41
CA ALA A 11 19.35 -17.26 -42.06
C ALA A 11 18.53 -15.97 -42.01
N THR A 12 17.20 -16.08 -41.85
CA THR A 12 16.36 -14.94 -41.49
C THR A 12 16.62 -14.58 -40.05
N THR A 13 17.49 -13.61 -39.80
CA THR A 13 17.59 -12.94 -38.53
C THR A 13 16.29 -12.17 -38.31
N GLY A 14 15.35 -12.79 -37.63
CA GLY A 14 14.18 -12.10 -37.10
C GLY A 14 14.69 -11.01 -36.13
N ALA A 15 14.74 -9.78 -36.59
CA ALA A 15 14.86 -8.63 -35.71
C ALA A 15 13.62 -8.64 -34.82
N TRP A 16 13.76 -9.16 -33.62
CA TRP A 16 12.80 -8.91 -32.55
C TRP A 16 12.93 -7.42 -32.26
N GLY A 17 12.04 -6.65 -32.89
CA GLY A 17 11.86 -5.27 -32.58
C GLY A 17 11.50 -5.22 -31.09
N ALA A 18 12.43 -4.79 -30.27
CA ALA A 18 12.13 -4.24 -28.97
C ALA A 18 11.33 -2.95 -29.25
N GLY A 19 10.04 -3.12 -29.56
CA GLY A 19 9.05 -2.06 -29.44
C GLY A 19 9.06 -1.70 -27.97
N GLY A 20 9.74 -0.59 -27.64
CA GLY A 20 9.63 0.02 -26.32
C GLY A 20 8.15 0.32 -26.11
N GLN A 21 7.43 -0.58 -25.45
CA GLN A 21 6.19 -0.21 -24.81
C GLN A 21 6.61 0.90 -23.85
N GLN A 22 6.17 2.10 -24.14
CA GLN A 22 6.23 3.20 -23.21
C GLN A 22 5.35 2.74 -22.05
N GLU A 23 5.98 2.07 -21.08
CA GLU A 23 5.30 1.58 -19.88
C GLU A 23 4.68 2.79 -19.22
N ARG A 24 3.35 2.80 -19.13
CA ARG A 24 2.66 3.86 -18.41
C ARG A 24 3.18 3.90 -16.98
N PRO A 25 3.17 5.06 -16.33
CA PRO A 25 3.56 5.14 -14.93
C PRO A 25 2.78 4.14 -14.07
N TRP A 26 3.43 3.55 -13.09
CA TRP A 26 2.77 2.75 -12.06
C TRP A 26 1.83 3.64 -11.25
N ARG A 27 0.56 3.28 -11.22
CA ARG A 27 -0.47 4.01 -10.47
C ARG A 27 -0.58 3.44 -9.07
N VAL A 28 -0.23 4.25 -8.09
CA VAL A 28 -0.23 3.84 -6.68
C VAL A 28 -1.21 4.74 -5.92
N LEU A 29 -2.18 4.12 -5.25
CA LEU A 29 -3.15 4.79 -4.40
C LEU A 29 -2.75 4.65 -2.93
N LEU A 30 -2.45 5.76 -2.26
CA LEU A 30 -2.32 5.81 -0.81
C LEU A 30 -3.66 6.19 -0.18
N VAL A 31 -4.10 5.40 0.79
CA VAL A 31 -5.32 5.68 1.56
C VAL A 31 -4.94 5.97 3.00
N HIS A 32 -5.05 7.23 3.42
CA HIS A 32 -4.69 7.65 4.76
C HIS A 32 -5.86 7.55 5.73
N SER A 33 -5.60 7.07 6.94
CA SER A 33 -6.58 7.05 8.03
C SER A 33 -6.94 8.46 8.52
N PHE A 34 -5.93 9.33 8.55
CA PHE A 34 -6.03 10.72 8.96
C PHE A 34 -5.50 11.60 7.82
N GLY A 35 -5.46 12.90 7.99
CA GLY A 35 -4.91 13.78 6.94
C GLY A 35 -3.49 13.38 6.53
N SER A 36 -3.15 13.52 5.25
CA SER A 36 -1.82 13.17 4.69
C SER A 36 -0.66 13.88 5.40
N SER A 37 -0.93 15.00 6.06
CA SER A 37 0.05 15.75 6.88
C SER A 37 0.03 15.42 8.37
N ALA A 38 -0.72 14.39 8.80
CA ALA A 38 -0.81 14.01 10.20
C ALA A 38 0.40 13.14 10.62
N PRO A 39 1.20 13.57 11.65
CA PRO A 39 2.25 12.72 12.21
C PRO A 39 1.65 11.48 12.91
N PRO A 40 2.32 10.33 12.91
CA PRO A 40 3.59 10.00 12.22
C PRO A 40 3.41 9.58 10.75
N PHE A 41 2.19 9.56 10.24
CA PHE A 41 1.85 9.00 8.92
C PHE A 41 2.50 9.75 7.76
N THR A 42 2.73 11.06 7.90
CA THR A 42 3.49 11.84 6.90
C THR A 42 4.89 11.27 6.66
N THR A 43 5.59 10.86 7.73
CA THR A 43 6.92 10.27 7.63
C THR A 43 6.86 8.94 6.88
N HIS A 44 5.85 8.12 7.15
CA HIS A 44 5.63 6.85 6.45
C HIS A 44 5.37 7.05 4.96
N SER A 45 4.45 7.95 4.61
CA SER A 45 4.11 8.22 3.19
C SER A 45 5.31 8.76 2.43
N THR A 46 6.03 9.73 3.00
CA THR A 46 7.22 10.31 2.36
C THR A 46 8.33 9.28 2.17
N ALA A 47 8.58 8.43 3.18
CA ALA A 47 9.57 7.36 3.08
C ALA A 47 9.16 6.30 2.04
N PHE A 48 7.89 5.93 2.02
CA PHE A 48 7.35 5.00 1.03
C PHE A 48 7.49 5.56 -0.38
N GLU A 49 7.03 6.78 -0.63
CA GLU A 49 7.09 7.43 -1.94
C GLU A 49 8.52 7.57 -2.46
N SER A 50 9.43 8.08 -1.61
CA SER A 50 10.83 8.27 -1.99
C SER A 50 11.53 6.94 -2.29
N THR A 51 11.23 5.90 -1.50
CA THR A 51 11.79 4.56 -1.73
C THR A 51 11.23 3.95 -3.00
N LEU A 52 9.91 4.03 -3.21
CA LEU A 52 9.27 3.50 -4.40
C LEU A 52 9.82 4.11 -5.68
N LYS A 53 9.97 5.43 -5.72
CA LYS A 53 10.56 6.15 -6.86
C LYS A 53 12.02 5.76 -7.12
N ARG A 54 12.79 5.57 -6.04
CA ARG A 54 14.21 5.17 -6.15
C ARG A 54 14.38 3.74 -6.66
N GLU A 55 13.59 2.80 -6.12
CA GLU A 55 13.77 1.38 -6.41
C GLU A 55 13.18 0.98 -7.77
N LEU A 56 12.05 1.56 -8.15
CA LEU A 56 11.43 1.23 -9.43
C LEU A 56 12.13 1.90 -10.62
N GLY A 57 12.85 3.01 -10.43
CA GLY A 57 13.51 3.74 -11.51
C GLY A 57 12.60 4.19 -12.65
N THR A 58 11.29 4.02 -12.50
CA THR A 58 10.23 4.35 -13.45
C THR A 58 9.35 5.46 -12.91
N ALA A 59 8.62 6.12 -13.81
CA ALA A 59 7.63 7.11 -13.38
C ALA A 59 6.54 6.43 -12.54
N VAL A 60 6.26 7.00 -11.38
CA VAL A 60 5.18 6.59 -10.48
C VAL A 60 4.15 7.72 -10.47
N ASP A 61 2.91 7.37 -10.80
CA ASP A 61 1.73 8.23 -10.68
C ASP A 61 1.07 7.92 -9.33
N LEU A 62 1.32 8.80 -8.36
CA LEU A 62 0.87 8.62 -6.98
C LEU A 62 -0.38 9.47 -6.76
N ASP A 63 -1.46 8.83 -6.33
CA ASP A 63 -2.68 9.49 -5.87
C ASP A 63 -2.88 9.23 -4.37
N GLU A 64 -3.31 10.26 -3.65
CA GLU A 64 -3.53 10.20 -2.21
C GLU A 64 -4.96 10.59 -1.86
N VAL A 65 -5.58 9.79 -0.98
CA VAL A 65 -6.88 10.10 -0.40
C VAL A 65 -6.85 9.92 1.10
N SER A 66 -7.61 10.72 1.82
CA SER A 66 -7.70 10.66 3.28
C SER A 66 -9.13 10.39 3.71
N LEU A 67 -9.30 9.44 4.63
CA LEU A 67 -10.59 9.19 5.29
C LEU A 67 -10.92 10.29 6.30
N ASP A 68 -9.91 10.98 6.81
CA ASP A 68 -9.99 12.04 7.83
C ASP A 68 -10.83 11.62 9.05
N MET A 69 -10.55 10.41 9.57
CA MET A 69 -11.30 9.76 10.64
C MET A 69 -11.36 10.54 11.94
N ALA A 70 -10.47 11.52 12.11
CA ALA A 70 -10.56 12.45 13.25
C ALA A 70 -11.80 13.38 13.18
N ARG A 71 -12.39 13.55 11.98
CA ARG A 71 -13.52 14.42 11.73
C ARG A 71 -14.78 13.66 11.30
N TYR A 72 -14.60 12.56 10.57
CA TYR A 72 -15.68 11.84 9.88
C TYR A 72 -15.70 10.36 10.25
N ALA A 73 -15.94 10.06 11.53
CA ALA A 73 -15.94 8.69 12.06
C ALA A 73 -17.30 7.97 11.95
N GLN A 74 -18.29 8.56 11.26
CA GLN A 74 -19.62 7.96 11.15
C GLN A 74 -19.67 6.87 10.06
N PRO A 75 -20.38 5.75 10.27
CA PRO A 75 -20.45 4.64 9.31
C PRO A 75 -21.03 5.01 7.94
N ASP A 76 -21.98 5.93 7.87
CA ASP A 76 -22.59 6.42 6.63
C ASP A 76 -21.59 7.23 5.78
N MET A 77 -20.63 7.89 6.41
CA MET A 77 -19.56 8.59 5.72
C MET A 77 -18.60 7.63 5.00
N GLU A 78 -18.35 6.44 5.56
CA GLU A 78 -17.53 5.44 4.88
C GLU A 78 -18.16 4.95 3.57
N GLU A 79 -19.49 4.68 3.56
CA GLU A 79 -20.20 4.26 2.36
C GLU A 79 -20.18 5.36 1.28
N ALA A 80 -20.46 6.61 1.66
CA ALA A 80 -20.41 7.75 0.76
C ALA A 80 -19.00 7.97 0.17
N PHE A 81 -17.98 7.79 1.01
CA PHE A 81 -16.59 7.88 0.57
C PHE A 81 -16.22 6.73 -0.38
N ALA A 82 -16.69 5.52 -0.11
CA ALA A 82 -16.47 4.37 -0.99
C ALA A 82 -17.13 4.58 -2.36
N GLU A 83 -18.33 5.15 -2.41
CA GLU A 83 -18.98 5.50 -3.69
C GLU A 83 -18.22 6.58 -4.46
N PHE A 84 -17.79 7.63 -3.78
CA PHE A 84 -16.94 8.67 -4.37
C PHE A 84 -15.64 8.08 -4.94
N LEU A 85 -14.95 7.27 -4.14
CA LEU A 85 -13.70 6.64 -4.53
C LEU A 85 -13.91 5.68 -5.71
N GLY A 86 -14.99 4.90 -5.73
CA GLY A 86 -15.33 4.02 -6.83
C GLY A 86 -15.53 4.77 -8.16
N LYS A 87 -16.21 5.92 -8.12
CA LYS A 87 -16.36 6.79 -9.30
C LYS A 87 -15.01 7.36 -9.76
N ARG A 88 -14.15 7.79 -8.83
CA ARG A 88 -12.81 8.29 -9.13
C ARG A 88 -11.93 7.21 -9.75
N MET A 89 -11.95 6.02 -9.18
CA MET A 89 -11.13 4.89 -9.65
C MET A 89 -11.60 4.27 -10.97
N SER A 90 -12.83 4.52 -11.40
CA SER A 90 -13.30 4.07 -12.71
C SER A 90 -12.51 4.65 -13.88
N ALA A 91 -12.00 5.88 -13.73
CA ALA A 91 -11.17 6.56 -14.73
C ALA A 91 -9.66 6.36 -14.48
N TRP A 92 -9.27 6.06 -13.25
CA TRP A 92 -7.88 5.91 -12.84
C TRP A 92 -7.73 4.67 -11.94
N GLN A 93 -7.61 3.50 -12.55
CA GLN A 93 -7.43 2.26 -11.79
C GLN A 93 -6.01 2.15 -11.26
N PRO A 94 -5.83 1.98 -9.94
CA PRO A 94 -4.52 1.77 -9.36
C PRO A 94 -3.96 0.38 -9.66
N ASP A 95 -2.65 0.30 -9.82
CA ASP A 95 -1.89 -0.95 -9.91
C ASP A 95 -1.53 -1.48 -8.51
N LEU A 96 -1.55 -0.60 -7.51
CA LEU A 96 -1.28 -0.91 -6.10
C LEU A 96 -2.10 0.01 -5.19
N VAL A 97 -2.66 -0.56 -4.13
CA VAL A 97 -3.33 0.20 -3.05
C VAL A 97 -2.57 0.02 -1.75
N VAL A 98 -2.31 1.12 -1.05
CA VAL A 98 -1.55 1.13 0.20
C VAL A 98 -2.34 1.88 1.27
N PRO A 99 -3.16 1.19 2.07
CA PRO A 99 -3.79 1.77 3.24
C PRO A 99 -2.76 1.97 4.36
N ILE A 100 -2.78 3.17 4.96
CA ILE A 100 -1.87 3.59 6.01
C ILE A 100 -2.66 3.87 7.30
N GLY A 101 -2.39 3.06 8.33
CA GLY A 101 -3.08 3.11 9.61
C GLY A 101 -4.35 2.22 9.65
N SER A 102 -4.77 1.85 10.88
CA SER A 102 -5.84 0.86 11.09
C SER A 102 -7.20 1.25 10.50
N PRO A 103 -7.69 2.50 10.59
CA PRO A 103 -8.94 2.90 9.94
C PRO A 103 -8.91 2.71 8.42
N ALA A 104 -7.85 3.15 7.75
CA ALA A 104 -7.70 2.97 6.30
C ALA A 104 -7.60 1.48 5.93
N GLY A 105 -6.90 0.69 6.75
CA GLY A 105 -6.81 -0.76 6.56
C GLY A 105 -8.18 -1.43 6.62
N ARG A 106 -8.99 -1.11 7.64
CA ARG A 106 -10.36 -1.64 7.77
C ARG A 106 -11.27 -1.18 6.62
N PHE A 107 -11.18 0.08 6.23
CA PHE A 107 -11.93 0.62 5.10
C PHE A 107 -11.60 -0.15 3.81
N VAL A 108 -10.32 -0.27 3.47
CA VAL A 108 -9.91 -1.00 2.26
C VAL A 108 -10.31 -2.47 2.35
N ALA A 109 -10.17 -3.13 3.51
CA ALA A 109 -10.61 -4.51 3.70
C ALA A 109 -12.12 -4.67 3.48
N LYS A 110 -12.94 -3.77 4.04
CA LYS A 110 -14.40 -3.77 3.92
C LYS A 110 -14.89 -3.58 2.48
N PHE A 111 -14.27 -2.68 1.75
CA PHE A 111 -14.71 -2.29 0.41
C PHE A 111 -13.87 -2.87 -0.73
N ARG A 112 -12.93 -3.77 -0.42
CA ARG A 112 -11.97 -4.31 -1.39
C ARG A 112 -12.64 -4.89 -2.62
N ASP A 113 -13.61 -5.78 -2.44
CA ASP A 113 -14.28 -6.48 -3.54
C ASP A 113 -15.05 -5.53 -4.45
N LYS A 114 -15.53 -4.41 -3.90
CA LYS A 114 -16.26 -3.38 -4.64
C LYS A 114 -15.31 -2.43 -5.39
N LEU A 115 -14.19 -2.05 -4.76
CA LEU A 115 -13.31 -0.99 -5.26
C LEU A 115 -12.06 -1.53 -5.97
N PHE A 116 -11.47 -2.61 -5.45
CA PHE A 116 -10.14 -3.09 -5.82
C PHE A 116 -10.07 -4.62 -5.93
N PRO A 117 -10.99 -5.29 -6.66
CA PRO A 117 -11.14 -6.75 -6.60
C PRO A 117 -9.88 -7.51 -7.04
N GLN A 118 -9.10 -6.95 -7.94
CA GLN A 118 -7.89 -7.58 -8.49
C GLN A 118 -6.59 -6.83 -8.13
N THR A 119 -6.70 -5.61 -7.58
CA THR A 119 -5.53 -4.78 -7.29
C THR A 119 -4.77 -5.32 -6.08
N PRO A 120 -3.44 -5.48 -6.15
CA PRO A 120 -2.62 -5.77 -4.99
C PRO A 120 -2.78 -4.73 -3.87
N VAL A 121 -2.72 -5.19 -2.62
CA VAL A 121 -2.81 -4.30 -1.45
C VAL A 121 -1.64 -4.55 -0.50
N ILE A 122 -0.98 -3.48 -0.07
CA ILE A 122 0.03 -3.52 0.99
C ILE A 122 -0.50 -2.74 2.19
N TYR A 123 -0.90 -3.46 3.23
CA TYR A 123 -1.31 -2.86 4.49
C TYR A 123 -0.09 -2.41 5.30
N THR A 124 -0.07 -1.17 5.78
CA THR A 124 1.07 -0.63 6.56
C THR A 124 0.66 0.39 7.62
N GLY A 125 1.56 0.65 8.56
CA GLY A 125 1.34 1.64 9.63
C GLY A 125 0.24 1.26 10.62
N MET A 126 0.02 -0.04 10.84
CA MET A 126 -1.04 -0.55 11.72
C MET A 126 -0.64 -1.88 12.37
N ASP A 127 -1.36 -2.27 13.40
CA ASP A 127 -1.23 -3.59 13.99
C ASP A 127 -2.01 -4.61 13.14
N ARG A 128 -1.35 -5.72 12.78
CA ARG A 128 -1.96 -6.78 12.00
C ARG A 128 -3.25 -7.34 12.60
N ARG A 129 -3.36 -7.33 13.94
CA ARG A 129 -4.54 -7.82 14.67
C ARG A 129 -5.79 -6.98 14.44
N THR A 130 -5.65 -5.78 13.90
CA THR A 130 -6.78 -4.90 13.57
C THR A 130 -7.45 -5.23 12.24
N LEU A 131 -6.88 -6.18 11.48
CA LEU A 131 -7.40 -6.61 10.19
C LEU A 131 -8.01 -8.02 10.27
N PRO A 132 -9.07 -8.31 9.49
CA PRO A 132 -9.58 -9.66 9.32
C PRO A 132 -8.50 -10.61 8.79
N VAL A 133 -8.52 -11.87 9.24
CA VAL A 133 -7.48 -12.86 8.87
C VAL A 133 -7.50 -13.21 7.39
N ASP A 134 -8.68 -13.21 6.79
CA ASP A 134 -8.96 -13.53 5.39
C ASP A 134 -8.51 -12.45 4.39
N VAL A 135 -8.25 -11.23 4.87
CA VAL A 135 -7.76 -10.12 4.03
C VAL A 135 -6.51 -10.49 3.23
N PHE A 136 -5.67 -11.37 3.79
CA PHE A 136 -4.41 -11.77 3.16
C PHE A 136 -4.54 -12.93 2.17
N ALA A 137 -5.73 -13.51 2.03
CA ALA A 137 -5.96 -14.63 1.11
C ALA A 137 -5.92 -14.20 -0.38
N ASN A 138 -6.20 -12.94 -0.66
CA ASN A 138 -6.38 -12.43 -2.02
C ASN A 138 -5.41 -11.29 -2.35
N ASN A 139 -4.23 -11.63 -2.86
CA ASN A 139 -3.28 -10.66 -3.42
C ASN A 139 -3.03 -9.46 -2.49
N ALA A 140 -2.79 -9.74 -1.21
CA ALA A 140 -2.49 -8.73 -0.20
C ALA A 140 -1.33 -9.15 0.68
N THR A 141 -0.57 -8.17 1.14
CA THR A 141 0.51 -8.36 2.09
C THR A 141 0.47 -7.32 3.19
N PHE A 142 1.26 -7.52 4.22
CA PHE A 142 1.34 -6.65 5.37
C PHE A 142 2.79 -6.29 5.66
N VAL A 143 3.03 -5.01 5.84
CA VAL A 143 4.30 -4.45 6.32
C VAL A 143 3.96 -3.62 7.55
N GLY A 144 4.17 -4.20 8.71
CA GLY A 144 3.80 -3.56 9.97
C GLY A 144 4.89 -3.63 11.00
N GLU A 145 4.69 -2.87 12.06
CA GLU A 145 5.55 -2.85 13.24
C GLU A 145 5.04 -3.85 14.26
N ASN A 146 5.96 -4.48 14.95
CA ASN A 146 5.63 -5.32 16.09
C ASN A 146 5.88 -4.48 17.35
N PHE A 147 4.80 -3.95 17.94
CA PHE A 147 4.91 -3.19 19.18
C PHE A 147 5.13 -4.13 20.36
N ASP A 148 6.36 -4.20 20.83
CA ASP A 148 6.71 -4.88 22.08
C ASP A 148 6.50 -3.92 23.27
N LEU A 149 5.25 -3.79 23.71
CA LEU A 149 4.90 -2.95 24.87
C LEU A 149 5.59 -3.44 26.15
N LYS A 150 5.82 -4.74 26.29
CA LYS A 150 6.50 -5.30 27.45
C LYS A 150 7.96 -4.85 27.50
N GLY A 151 8.68 -5.05 26.37
CA GLY A 151 10.08 -4.61 26.26
C GLY A 151 10.21 -3.09 26.44
N LEU A 152 9.28 -2.30 25.89
CA LEU A 152 9.27 -0.86 26.09
C LEU A 152 9.16 -0.47 27.57
N VAL A 153 8.27 -1.12 28.33
CA VAL A 153 8.13 -0.87 29.78
C VAL A 153 9.38 -1.34 30.54
N GLU A 154 9.94 -2.49 30.18
CA GLU A 154 11.17 -3.01 30.79
C GLU A 154 12.34 -2.05 30.55
N ASP A 155 12.52 -1.53 29.35
CA ASP A 155 13.55 -0.53 29.01
C ASP A 155 13.34 0.79 29.79
N MET A 156 12.10 1.25 29.88
CA MET A 156 11.77 2.44 30.69
C MET A 156 12.14 2.25 32.18
N LEU A 157 11.83 1.09 32.75
CA LEU A 157 12.15 0.79 34.14
C LEU A 157 13.67 0.66 34.40
N GLN A 158 14.43 0.23 33.37
CA GLN A 158 15.90 0.25 33.44
C GLN A 158 16.46 1.69 33.44
N LEU A 159 15.88 2.59 32.64
CA LEU A 159 16.30 3.98 32.57
C LEU A 159 15.90 4.79 33.82
N VAL A 160 14.74 4.47 34.40
CA VAL A 160 14.19 5.16 35.59
C VAL A 160 13.75 4.13 36.63
N PRO A 161 14.69 3.50 37.33
CA PRO A 161 14.41 2.35 38.22
C PRO A 161 13.55 2.70 39.44
N GLU A 162 13.46 3.99 39.83
CA GLU A 162 12.61 4.44 40.91
C GLU A 162 11.14 4.66 40.56
N THR A 163 10.74 4.28 39.33
CA THR A 163 9.36 4.42 38.84
C THR A 163 8.43 3.47 39.62
N ASN A 164 7.45 4.04 40.31
CA ASN A 164 6.44 3.27 41.05
C ASN A 164 5.10 3.15 40.27
N ASN A 165 4.87 4.03 39.30
CA ASN A 165 3.62 4.03 38.53
C ASN A 165 3.93 4.29 37.07
N VAL A 166 3.34 3.47 36.20
CA VAL A 166 3.36 3.66 34.74
C VAL A 166 1.94 3.94 34.26
N VAL A 167 1.75 5.06 33.59
CA VAL A 167 0.46 5.42 32.98
C VAL A 167 0.56 5.25 31.48
N VAL A 168 -0.29 4.39 30.92
CA VAL A 168 -0.37 4.17 29.47
C VAL A 168 -1.59 4.92 28.94
N ILE A 169 -1.36 5.84 28.01
CA ILE A 169 -2.43 6.59 27.34
C ILE A 169 -2.58 6.00 25.94
N LEU A 170 -3.74 5.44 25.65
CA LEU A 170 -4.07 4.88 24.35
C LEU A 170 -5.16 5.72 23.68
N GLY A 171 -5.00 5.96 22.38
CA GLY A 171 -6.07 6.55 21.59
C GLY A 171 -7.23 5.55 21.46
N ALA A 172 -8.45 5.97 21.76
CA ALA A 172 -9.66 5.23 21.41
C ALA A 172 -10.01 5.54 19.95
N THR A 173 -9.49 4.76 19.03
CA THR A 173 -10.00 4.78 17.65
C THR A 173 -11.23 3.88 17.57
N PRO A 174 -12.34 4.34 16.96
CA PRO A 174 -13.54 3.52 16.75
C PRO A 174 -13.25 2.27 15.91
#